data_5cfbb5cdd94f4ead675f0cecf8206535
#
_entry.id   5cfbb5cdd94f4ead675f0cecf8206535
#
_cell.length_a   1.000
_cell.length_b   1.000
_cell.length_c   1.000
_cell.angle_alpha   90.00
_cell.angle_beta   90.00
_cell.angle_gamma   90.00
#
_symmetry.space_group_name_H-M   'P 1'
#
loop_
_entity.id
_entity.type
_entity.pdbx_description
1 polymer ?
#
loop_
_entity_poly.entity_id
_entity_poly.type
_entity_poly.pdbx_seq_one_letter_code
_entity_poly.pdbx_strand_id
1 'polypeptide(L)'
;MNLSIIMAYKPDGGIRDKQCAWTAERYRAMFPDAEVIISKDPNDEPGWDTFCKAKYINLGVEKAKNDIILITDIDVVFIKNVILKAISKLPGHCAVLPFSVIYYLKKATTEAILKTSPKWQMPEVNLEQQKKRVRVGLKPNGMHLLTKEAWRKSGGYDERYTGWGSEDSAFLWSLVTMNDKEIYRVGAKAYHLWHPMEKNRHRKRDERVTDVTQRYIAAKFDRVTMAKILQEKGRRK
;
A
#
# COMPACT_ATOMS: atom_id res chain seq x y z
N MET A 1 -16.25 13.65 -0.61
CA MET A 1 -14.79 13.80 -0.90
C MET A 1 -14.45 12.86 -2.04
N ASN A 2 -13.74 13.34 -3.07
CA ASN A 2 -13.40 12.55 -4.26
C ASN A 2 -12.20 11.61 -3.98
N LEU A 3 -12.42 10.55 -3.19
CA LEU A 3 -11.38 9.62 -2.71
C LEU A 3 -11.82 8.17 -2.83
N SER A 4 -11.01 7.33 -3.46
CA SER A 4 -11.13 5.87 -3.42
C SER A 4 -10.00 5.28 -2.58
N ILE A 5 -10.34 4.45 -1.61
CA ILE A 5 -9.41 3.77 -0.70
C ILE A 5 -9.32 2.31 -1.15
N ILE A 6 -8.14 1.87 -1.56
CA ILE A 6 -7.91 0.56 -2.14
C ILE A 6 -7.11 -0.29 -1.15
N MET A 7 -7.67 -1.41 -0.78
CA MET A 7 -7.12 -2.36 0.19
C MET A 7 -6.93 -3.71 -0.51
N ALA A 8 -5.68 -4.06 -0.84
CA ALA A 8 -5.36 -5.38 -1.38
C ALA A 8 -5.46 -6.43 -0.27
N TYR A 9 -6.28 -7.46 -0.48
CA TYR A 9 -6.59 -8.42 0.57
C TYR A 9 -6.73 -9.85 0.04
N LYS A 10 -5.98 -10.77 0.68
CA LYS A 10 -6.14 -12.21 0.55
C LYS A 10 -6.64 -12.79 1.87
N PRO A 11 -7.79 -13.49 1.89
CA PRO A 11 -8.31 -14.14 3.09
C PRO A 11 -7.33 -15.17 3.66
N ASP A 12 -7.25 -15.25 4.99
CA ASP A 12 -6.44 -16.27 5.70
C ASP A 12 -7.25 -17.13 6.67
N GLY A 13 -8.56 -16.88 6.79
CA GLY A 13 -9.45 -17.53 7.77
C GLY A 13 -9.14 -17.13 9.22
N GLY A 14 -8.32 -16.09 9.44
CA GLY A 14 -7.76 -15.77 10.73
C GLY A 14 -7.87 -14.30 11.15
N ILE A 15 -6.79 -13.81 11.76
CA ILE A 15 -6.75 -12.44 12.29
C ILE A 15 -6.78 -11.39 11.19
N ARG A 16 -6.23 -11.68 10.00
CA ARG A 16 -6.21 -10.73 8.88
C ARG A 16 -7.61 -10.45 8.34
N ASP A 17 -8.52 -11.43 8.40
CA ASP A 17 -9.93 -11.23 8.02
C ASP A 17 -10.59 -10.23 8.96
N LYS A 18 -10.34 -10.36 10.28
CA LYS A 18 -10.83 -9.41 11.29
C LYS A 18 -10.22 -8.01 11.11
N GLN A 19 -8.93 -7.95 10.79
CA GLN A 19 -8.23 -6.68 10.51
C GLN A 19 -8.81 -6.01 9.27
N CYS A 20 -9.01 -6.74 8.18
CA CYS A 20 -9.60 -6.22 6.96
C CYS A 20 -11.00 -5.62 7.22
N ALA A 21 -11.86 -6.36 7.89
CA ALA A 21 -13.22 -5.91 8.23
C ALA A 21 -13.17 -4.64 9.10
N TRP A 22 -12.41 -4.66 10.20
CA TRP A 22 -12.30 -3.55 11.13
C TRP A 22 -11.71 -2.29 10.47
N THR A 23 -10.64 -2.45 9.68
CA THR A 23 -9.96 -1.33 9.02
C THR A 23 -10.85 -0.72 7.92
N ALA A 24 -11.56 -1.54 7.15
CA ALA A 24 -12.50 -1.06 6.14
C ALA A 24 -13.65 -0.25 6.77
N GLU A 25 -14.25 -0.74 7.86
CA GLU A 25 -15.29 -0.01 8.59
C GLU A 25 -14.77 1.30 9.18
N ARG A 26 -13.53 1.31 9.66
CA ARG A 26 -12.90 2.52 10.14
C ARG A 26 -12.74 3.57 9.02
N TYR A 27 -12.30 3.16 7.83
CA TYR A 27 -12.21 4.08 6.69
C TYR A 27 -13.58 4.63 6.29
N ARG A 28 -14.62 3.79 6.25
CA ARG A 28 -16.00 4.24 5.99
C ARG A 28 -16.51 5.23 7.03
N ALA A 29 -16.20 4.98 8.31
CA ALA A 29 -16.57 5.90 9.39
C ALA A 29 -15.81 7.24 9.35
N MET A 30 -14.52 7.22 8.99
CA MET A 30 -13.72 8.43 8.86
C MET A 30 -14.09 9.27 7.64
N PHE A 31 -14.45 8.62 6.54
CA PHE A 31 -14.71 9.23 5.24
C PHE A 31 -15.98 8.65 4.62
N PRO A 32 -17.18 9.09 5.11
CA PRO A 32 -18.46 8.50 4.66
C PRO A 32 -18.69 8.62 3.15
N ASP A 33 -18.16 9.67 2.52
CA ASP A 33 -18.30 9.92 1.08
C ASP A 33 -17.19 9.26 0.25
N ALA A 34 -16.23 8.57 0.88
CA ALA A 34 -15.17 7.90 0.15
C ALA A 34 -15.60 6.49 -0.26
N GLU A 35 -15.13 6.07 -1.42
CA GLU A 35 -15.28 4.69 -1.86
C GLU A 35 -14.21 3.81 -1.18
N VAL A 36 -14.62 2.74 -0.52
CA VAL A 36 -13.69 1.76 0.09
C VAL A 36 -13.77 0.45 -0.67
N ILE A 37 -12.69 0.12 -1.37
CA ILE A 37 -12.57 -1.05 -2.24
C ILE A 37 -11.66 -2.09 -1.57
N ILE A 38 -12.23 -3.20 -1.15
CA ILE A 38 -11.48 -4.39 -0.75
C ILE A 38 -11.23 -5.20 -2.01
N SER A 39 -9.99 -5.14 -2.51
CA SER A 39 -9.64 -5.76 -3.78
C SER A 39 -9.11 -7.17 -3.58
N LYS A 40 -9.73 -8.12 -4.27
CA LYS A 40 -9.39 -9.54 -4.30
C LYS A 40 -9.24 -9.98 -5.74
N ASP A 41 -8.38 -10.98 -6.00
CA ASP A 41 -8.38 -11.70 -7.26
C ASP A 41 -9.48 -12.77 -7.23
N PRO A 42 -10.46 -12.74 -8.13
CA PRO A 42 -11.51 -13.75 -8.18
C PRO A 42 -11.00 -15.16 -8.53
N ASN A 43 -9.83 -15.24 -9.17
CA ASN A 43 -9.19 -16.48 -9.60
C ASN A 43 -8.00 -16.85 -8.70
N ASP A 44 -8.01 -16.42 -7.44
CA ASP A 44 -6.88 -16.61 -6.55
C ASP A 44 -6.80 -18.05 -6.05
N GLU A 45 -5.64 -18.65 -6.24
CA GLU A 45 -5.35 -20.00 -5.76
C GLU A 45 -5.06 -19.98 -4.24
N PRO A 46 -5.40 -21.05 -3.51
CA PRO A 46 -5.04 -21.16 -2.09
C PRO A 46 -3.54 -21.05 -1.85
N GLY A 47 -3.17 -20.40 -0.76
CA GLY A 47 -1.76 -20.25 -0.35
C GLY A 47 -1.20 -18.85 -0.62
N TRP A 48 -0.18 -18.49 0.16
CA TRP A 48 0.45 -17.17 0.09
C TRP A 48 1.55 -17.06 -0.98
N ASP A 49 2.11 -18.18 -1.41
CA ASP A 49 3.14 -18.22 -2.45
C ASP A 49 2.61 -17.69 -3.80
N THR A 50 1.28 -17.75 -3.98
CA THR A 50 0.58 -17.23 -5.16
C THR A 50 0.08 -15.80 -5.00
N PHE A 51 0.20 -15.19 -3.81
CA PHE A 51 -0.29 -13.85 -3.56
C PHE A 51 0.48 -12.81 -4.37
N CYS A 52 -0.18 -12.23 -5.34
CA CYS A 52 0.32 -11.10 -6.12
C CYS A 52 -0.34 -9.80 -5.67
N LYS A 53 0.20 -9.14 -4.65
CA LYS A 53 -0.30 -7.85 -4.13
C LYS A 53 -0.45 -6.82 -5.26
N ALA A 54 0.48 -6.80 -6.20
CA ALA A 54 0.48 -5.93 -7.36
C ALA A 54 -0.82 -6.06 -8.18
N LYS A 55 -1.22 -7.30 -8.53
CA LYS A 55 -2.45 -7.59 -9.25
C LYS A 55 -3.69 -7.10 -8.50
N TYR A 56 -3.75 -7.36 -7.19
CA TYR A 56 -4.89 -6.93 -6.38
C TYR A 56 -5.02 -5.41 -6.33
N ILE A 57 -3.90 -4.69 -6.18
CA ILE A 57 -3.91 -3.23 -6.23
C ILE A 57 -4.38 -2.73 -7.59
N ASN A 58 -3.86 -3.29 -8.70
CA ASN A 58 -4.25 -2.91 -10.06
C ASN A 58 -5.76 -3.08 -10.26
N LEU A 59 -6.31 -4.26 -9.92
CA LEU A 59 -7.76 -4.52 -9.98
C LEU A 59 -8.59 -3.55 -9.14
N GLY A 60 -8.08 -3.14 -7.98
CA GLY A 60 -8.73 -2.14 -7.14
C GLY A 60 -8.74 -0.76 -7.76
N VAL A 61 -7.63 -0.33 -8.37
CA VAL A 61 -7.54 0.97 -9.05
C VAL A 61 -8.42 1.02 -10.29
N GLU A 62 -8.53 -0.07 -11.04
CA GLU A 62 -9.44 -0.16 -12.20
C GLU A 62 -10.89 0.06 -11.80
N LYS A 63 -11.32 -0.47 -10.65
CA LYS A 63 -12.68 -0.31 -10.10
C LYS A 63 -12.93 1.07 -9.49
N ALA A 64 -11.89 1.77 -9.07
CA ALA A 64 -12.02 3.05 -8.39
C ALA A 64 -12.70 4.11 -9.28
N LYS A 65 -13.70 4.82 -8.75
CA LYS A 65 -14.45 5.86 -9.48
C LYS A 65 -13.83 7.25 -9.32
N ASN A 66 -13.13 7.48 -8.22
CA ASN A 66 -12.60 8.79 -7.87
C ASN A 66 -11.18 9.02 -8.41
N ASP A 67 -10.81 10.29 -8.64
CA ASP A 67 -9.50 10.66 -9.17
C ASP A 67 -8.37 10.56 -8.13
N ILE A 68 -8.67 10.78 -6.85
CA ILE A 68 -7.71 10.60 -5.77
C ILE A 68 -7.83 9.17 -5.27
N ILE A 69 -6.72 8.45 -5.22
CA ILE A 69 -6.64 7.09 -4.72
C ILE A 69 -5.68 7.00 -3.54
N LEU A 70 -6.11 6.32 -2.49
CA LEU A 70 -5.27 5.90 -1.36
C LEU A 70 -5.11 4.39 -1.43
N ILE A 71 -3.92 3.92 -1.76
CA ILE A 71 -3.53 2.52 -1.63
C ILE A 71 -3.08 2.29 -0.19
N THR A 72 -3.61 1.27 0.48
CA THR A 72 -3.30 0.99 1.88
C THR A 72 -3.35 -0.50 2.17
N ASP A 73 -2.49 -0.97 3.10
CA ASP A 73 -2.56 -2.33 3.62
C ASP A 73 -3.75 -2.48 4.58
N ILE A 74 -4.32 -3.69 4.65
CA ILE A 74 -5.48 -4.00 5.50
C ILE A 74 -5.19 -3.94 7.01
N ASP A 75 -3.93 -3.95 7.37
CA ASP A 75 -3.41 -4.02 8.74
C ASP A 75 -2.67 -2.75 9.16
N VAL A 76 -2.81 -1.67 8.39
CA VAL A 76 -2.24 -0.37 8.76
C VAL A 76 -3.33 0.67 9.01
N VAL A 77 -3.23 1.32 10.15
CA VAL A 77 -4.25 2.24 10.66
C VAL A 77 -3.68 3.63 10.83
N PHE A 78 -4.47 4.63 10.46
CA PHE A 78 -4.17 6.05 10.62
C PHE A 78 -5.25 6.76 11.44
N ILE A 79 -4.93 7.98 11.88
CA ILE A 79 -5.92 8.95 12.29
C ILE A 79 -6.36 9.78 11.06
N LYS A 80 -7.62 10.23 11.07
CA LYS A 80 -8.24 10.99 9.97
C LYS A 80 -7.39 12.15 9.46
N ASN A 81 -6.84 12.94 10.37
CA ASN A 81 -6.06 14.14 10.05
C ASN A 81 -4.77 13.85 9.27
N VAL A 82 -4.19 12.64 9.40
CA VAL A 82 -3.01 12.24 8.62
C VAL A 82 -3.37 12.14 7.14
N ILE A 83 -4.51 11.53 6.83
CA ILE A 83 -4.99 11.38 5.45
C ILE A 83 -5.41 12.75 4.88
N LEU A 84 -6.12 13.57 5.65
CA LEU A 84 -6.50 14.93 5.22
C LEU A 84 -5.25 15.78 4.91
N LYS A 85 -4.22 15.70 5.76
CA LYS A 85 -2.94 16.36 5.50
C LYS A 85 -2.25 15.81 4.26
N ALA A 86 -2.31 14.51 4.02
CA ALA A 86 -1.75 13.91 2.81
C ALA A 86 -2.47 14.43 1.55
N ILE A 87 -3.80 14.50 1.57
CA ILE A 87 -4.61 15.03 0.47
C ILE A 87 -4.24 16.51 0.18
N SER A 88 -4.07 17.34 1.21
CA SER A 88 -3.71 18.76 1.02
C SER A 88 -2.31 18.95 0.42
N LYS A 89 -1.44 17.94 0.48
CA LYS A 89 -0.08 17.95 -0.09
C LYS A 89 0.00 17.34 -1.48
N LEU A 90 -1.07 16.71 -1.95
CA LEU A 90 -1.08 16.07 -3.27
C LEU A 90 -0.92 17.05 -4.45
N PRO A 91 -1.49 18.27 -4.44
CA PRO A 91 -1.20 19.25 -5.46
C PRO A 91 0.30 19.57 -5.50
N GLY A 92 0.91 19.43 -6.69
CA GLY A 92 2.36 19.65 -6.88
C GLY A 92 3.24 18.43 -6.73
N HIS A 93 2.71 17.29 -6.24
CA HIS A 93 3.47 16.05 -6.08
C HIS A 93 2.86 14.90 -6.89
N CYS A 94 3.68 13.94 -7.33
CA CYS A 94 3.17 12.76 -8.05
C CYS A 94 2.51 11.76 -7.08
N ALA A 95 2.95 11.74 -5.84
CA ALA A 95 2.34 10.98 -4.77
C ALA A 95 2.68 11.56 -3.40
N VAL A 96 1.87 11.20 -2.39
CA VAL A 96 2.14 11.51 -0.99
C VAL A 96 2.22 10.20 -0.20
N LEU A 97 3.31 10.03 0.54
CA LEU A 97 3.47 8.94 1.50
C LEU A 97 2.91 9.40 2.85
N PRO A 98 1.81 8.82 3.36
CA PRO A 98 1.04 9.42 4.46
C PRO A 98 1.76 9.48 5.80
N PHE A 99 2.88 8.76 5.98
CA PHE A 99 3.60 8.76 7.25
C PHE A 99 5.11 8.63 7.10
N SER A 100 5.84 9.03 8.14
CA SER A 100 7.28 8.86 8.29
C SER A 100 7.67 7.88 9.41
N VAL A 101 6.75 7.58 10.32
CA VAL A 101 6.97 6.65 11.44
C VAL A 101 5.87 5.61 11.47
N ILE A 102 6.25 4.33 11.57
CA ILE A 102 5.31 3.22 11.76
C ILE A 102 5.63 2.47 13.06
N TYR A 103 4.59 2.23 13.85
CA TYR A 103 4.64 1.42 15.06
C TYR A 103 4.05 0.04 14.76
N TYR A 104 4.86 -0.99 14.90
CA TYR A 104 4.42 -2.38 14.81
C TYR A 104 3.86 -2.81 16.14
N LEU A 105 2.56 -2.97 16.22
CA LEU A 105 1.85 -3.26 17.45
C LEU A 105 2.08 -4.72 17.91
N LYS A 106 2.06 -4.93 19.21
CA LYS A 106 2.06 -6.28 19.80
C LYS A 106 0.71 -6.96 19.58
N LYS A 107 0.68 -8.29 19.69
CA LYS A 107 -0.55 -9.10 19.54
C LYS A 107 -1.65 -8.63 20.47
N ALA A 108 -1.38 -8.51 21.77
CA ALA A 108 -2.35 -8.07 22.76
C ALA A 108 -2.93 -6.67 22.47
N THR A 109 -2.07 -5.71 22.03
CA THR A 109 -2.51 -4.37 21.64
C THR A 109 -3.44 -4.43 20.43
N THR A 110 -3.10 -5.24 19.43
CA THR A 110 -3.94 -5.44 18.24
C THR A 110 -5.29 -6.06 18.60
N GLU A 111 -5.30 -7.10 19.42
CA GLU A 111 -6.54 -7.75 19.86
C GLU A 111 -7.43 -6.80 20.66
N ALA A 112 -6.85 -5.94 21.48
CA ALA A 112 -7.58 -4.90 22.19
C ALA A 112 -8.22 -3.89 21.22
N ILE A 113 -7.47 -3.43 20.21
CA ILE A 113 -7.98 -2.52 19.18
C ILE A 113 -9.13 -3.15 18.40
N LEU A 114 -9.00 -4.39 17.96
CA LEU A 114 -10.03 -5.08 17.18
C LEU A 114 -11.34 -5.35 17.96
N LYS A 115 -11.31 -5.26 19.28
CA LYS A 115 -12.51 -5.32 20.14
C LYS A 115 -13.22 -3.97 20.26
N THR A 116 -12.60 -2.87 19.87
CA THR A 116 -13.20 -1.55 19.90
C THR A 116 -14.08 -1.32 18.67
N SER A 117 -15.05 -0.38 18.77
CA SER A 117 -15.79 0.04 17.60
C SER A 117 -14.86 0.77 16.62
N PRO A 118 -14.82 0.43 15.33
CA PRO A 118 -14.01 1.13 14.34
C PRO A 118 -14.44 2.60 14.11
N LYS A 119 -15.63 2.98 14.58
CA LYS A 119 -16.16 4.36 14.53
C LYS A 119 -15.56 5.28 15.57
N TRP A 120 -14.94 4.75 16.62
CA TRP A 120 -14.36 5.53 17.70
C TRP A 120 -12.96 6.03 17.34
N GLN A 121 -12.49 7.01 18.13
CA GLN A 121 -11.07 7.37 18.08
C GLN A 121 -10.23 6.14 18.37
N MET A 122 -9.06 6.07 17.73
CA MET A 122 -8.16 4.96 18.00
C MET A 122 -7.80 4.95 19.49
N PRO A 123 -7.90 3.80 20.19
CA PRO A 123 -7.54 3.73 21.60
C PRO A 123 -6.10 4.17 21.82
N GLU A 124 -5.82 4.71 22.98
CA GLU A 124 -4.45 5.05 23.37
C GLU A 124 -3.57 3.80 23.31
N VAL A 125 -2.46 3.94 22.60
CA VAL A 125 -1.46 2.88 22.46
C VAL A 125 -0.20 3.33 23.21
N ASN A 126 0.26 2.51 24.17
CA ASN A 126 1.55 2.74 24.78
C ASN A 126 2.66 2.53 23.73
N LEU A 127 3.15 3.63 23.15
CA LEU A 127 4.10 3.62 22.03
C LEU A 127 5.50 3.18 22.45
N GLU A 128 5.87 3.32 23.71
CA GLU A 128 7.18 2.90 24.23
C GLU A 128 7.36 1.38 24.18
N GLN A 129 6.26 0.66 24.30
CA GLN A 129 6.23 -0.81 24.24
C GLN A 129 6.15 -1.39 22.83
N GLN A 130 6.04 -0.54 21.79
CA GLN A 130 5.87 -0.99 20.41
C GLN A 130 7.16 -0.82 19.60
N LYS A 131 7.38 -1.71 18.63
CA LYS A 131 8.53 -1.60 17.72
C LYS A 131 8.33 -0.44 16.75
N LYS A 132 9.21 0.53 16.80
CA LYS A 132 9.18 1.71 15.92
C LYS A 132 10.11 1.53 14.72
N ARG A 133 9.66 1.97 13.54
CA ARG A 133 10.51 2.16 12.36
C ARG A 133 10.30 3.55 11.76
N VAL A 134 11.42 4.21 11.42
CA VAL A 134 11.43 5.48 10.70
C VAL A 134 11.62 5.23 9.22
N ARG A 135 10.88 5.94 8.38
CA ARG A 135 10.93 5.89 6.93
C ARG A 135 11.37 7.25 6.39
N VAL A 136 12.40 7.27 5.58
CA VAL A 136 12.97 8.48 4.96
C VAL A 136 13.10 8.33 3.45
N GLY A 137 13.11 9.43 2.73
CA GLY A 137 13.27 9.46 1.28
C GLY A 137 12.24 8.57 0.55
N LEU A 138 12.68 7.88 -0.48
CA LEU A 138 11.86 6.97 -1.29
C LEU A 138 11.71 5.57 -0.70
N LYS A 139 11.99 5.35 0.60
CA LYS A 139 11.75 4.04 1.23
C LYS A 139 10.25 3.74 1.21
N PRO A 140 9.82 2.65 0.54
CA PRO A 140 8.41 2.31 0.44
C PRO A 140 7.83 1.95 1.81
N ASN A 141 6.53 2.08 1.93
CA ASN A 141 5.78 1.73 3.13
C ASN A 141 4.45 1.04 2.82
N GLY A 142 4.27 0.58 1.57
CA GLY A 142 3.05 -0.09 1.12
C GLY A 142 1.83 0.82 0.97
N MET A 143 2.01 2.14 1.16
CA MET A 143 0.90 3.08 1.19
C MET A 143 1.22 4.33 0.41
N HIS A 144 0.32 4.65 -0.53
CA HIS A 144 0.50 5.74 -1.47
C HIS A 144 -0.82 6.49 -1.66
N LEU A 145 -0.80 7.80 -1.51
CA LEU A 145 -1.88 8.69 -1.94
C LEU A 145 -1.43 9.36 -3.23
N LEU A 146 -2.20 9.23 -4.29
CA LEU A 146 -1.86 9.76 -5.62
C LEU A 146 -3.12 10.00 -6.46
N THR A 147 -2.96 10.61 -7.62
CA THR A 147 -4.04 10.72 -8.61
C THR A 147 -4.05 9.52 -9.56
N LYS A 148 -5.21 9.23 -10.16
CA LYS A 148 -5.30 8.24 -11.25
C LYS A 148 -4.41 8.60 -12.45
N GLU A 149 -4.21 9.88 -12.71
CA GLU A 149 -3.30 10.34 -13.76
C GLU A 149 -1.85 9.92 -13.44
N ALA A 150 -1.37 10.19 -12.23
CA ALA A 150 -0.02 9.78 -11.81
C ALA A 150 0.12 8.26 -11.85
N TRP A 151 -0.92 7.51 -11.44
CA TRP A 151 -0.99 6.06 -11.57
C TRP A 151 -0.82 5.59 -13.01
N ARG A 152 -1.60 6.14 -13.96
CA ARG A 152 -1.53 5.74 -15.38
C ARG A 152 -0.15 6.03 -15.97
N LYS A 153 0.41 7.22 -15.71
CA LYS A 153 1.75 7.59 -16.18
C LYS A 153 2.83 6.63 -15.70
N SER A 154 2.73 6.16 -14.45
CA SER A 154 3.67 5.19 -13.87
C SER A 154 3.39 3.74 -14.28
N GLY A 155 2.31 3.50 -15.04
CA GLY A 155 1.92 2.18 -15.54
C GLY A 155 1.38 1.22 -14.47
N GLY A 156 1.04 1.66 -13.26
CA GLY A 156 0.54 0.83 -12.18
C GLY A 156 1.61 -0.08 -11.56
N TYR A 157 1.19 -1.02 -10.72
CA TYR A 157 2.09 -2.02 -10.13
C TYR A 157 2.49 -3.10 -11.14
N ASP A 158 3.67 -3.67 -10.95
CA ASP A 158 4.19 -4.74 -11.83
C ASP A 158 3.80 -6.11 -11.28
N GLU A 159 2.95 -6.82 -11.99
CA GLU A 159 2.41 -8.13 -11.57
C GLU A 159 3.42 -9.29 -11.70
N ARG A 160 4.63 -9.02 -12.20
CA ARG A 160 5.74 -9.99 -12.16
C ARG A 160 6.26 -10.23 -10.75
N TYR A 161 5.91 -9.34 -9.80
CA TYR A 161 6.20 -9.52 -8.38
C TYR A 161 5.15 -10.43 -7.74
N THR A 162 5.53 -11.67 -7.47
CA THR A 162 4.74 -12.64 -6.71
C THR A 162 5.35 -12.87 -5.34
N GLY A 163 4.52 -13.16 -4.35
CA GLY A 163 4.97 -13.29 -2.97
C GLY A 163 5.28 -11.95 -2.32
N TRP A 164 6.41 -11.84 -1.63
CA TRP A 164 6.74 -10.65 -0.82
C TRP A 164 7.98 -9.91 -1.33
N GLY A 165 7.81 -8.62 -1.60
CA GLY A 165 8.89 -7.62 -1.61
C GLY A 165 9.25 -7.05 -2.98
N SER A 166 9.68 -5.79 -2.93
CA SER A 166 10.16 -4.92 -4.02
C SER A 166 9.08 -4.34 -4.94
N GLU A 167 7.86 -4.82 -4.96
CA GLU A 167 6.75 -4.28 -5.76
C GLU A 167 6.49 -2.79 -5.46
N ASP A 168 6.45 -2.44 -4.18
CA ASP A 168 6.27 -1.04 -3.73
C ASP A 168 7.44 -0.15 -4.14
N SER A 169 8.69 -0.68 -4.09
CA SER A 169 9.88 0.06 -4.50
C SER A 169 9.88 0.32 -6.00
N ALA A 170 9.60 -0.71 -6.80
CA ALA A 170 9.51 -0.60 -8.26
C ALA A 170 8.45 0.41 -8.67
N PHE A 171 7.29 0.38 -8.02
CA PHE A 171 6.22 1.35 -8.26
C PHE A 171 6.64 2.79 -7.91
N LEU A 172 7.29 3.02 -6.75
CA LEU A 172 7.78 4.35 -6.40
C LEU A 172 8.83 4.87 -7.39
N TRP A 173 9.73 4.02 -7.88
CA TRP A 173 10.72 4.42 -8.89
C TRP A 173 10.03 4.79 -10.21
N SER A 174 9.04 4.03 -10.66
CA SER A 174 8.28 4.40 -11.85
C SER A 174 7.48 5.70 -11.65
N LEU A 175 6.89 5.92 -10.48
CA LEU A 175 6.18 7.16 -10.15
C LEU A 175 7.06 8.39 -10.30
N VAL A 176 8.23 8.42 -9.64
CA VAL A 176 9.14 9.58 -9.69
C VAL A 176 9.74 9.77 -11.07
N THR A 177 10.00 8.67 -11.81
CA THR A 177 10.62 8.74 -13.13
C THR A 177 9.65 9.21 -14.21
N MET A 178 8.37 8.81 -14.13
CA MET A 178 7.40 9.07 -15.20
C MET A 178 6.54 10.31 -15.01
N ASN A 179 6.53 10.91 -13.82
CA ASN A 179 5.62 12.02 -13.51
C ASN A 179 6.26 13.41 -13.43
N ASP A 180 7.57 13.54 -13.57
CA ASP A 180 8.31 14.82 -13.49
C ASP A 180 7.96 15.64 -12.21
N LYS A 181 7.59 14.96 -11.14
CA LYS A 181 7.22 15.54 -9.84
C LYS A 181 7.77 14.69 -8.72
N GLU A 182 8.11 15.33 -7.62
CA GLU A 182 8.59 14.66 -6.43
C GLU A 182 7.49 13.95 -5.65
N ILE A 183 7.89 13.03 -4.79
CA ILE A 183 7.04 12.42 -3.78
C ILE A 183 7.17 13.21 -2.49
N TYR A 184 6.04 13.59 -1.90
CA TYR A 184 6.01 14.20 -0.56
C TYR A 184 5.80 13.14 0.52
N ARG A 185 6.49 13.26 1.66
CA ARG A 185 6.27 12.41 2.83
C ARG A 185 5.74 13.21 4.01
N VAL A 186 4.58 12.82 4.54
CA VAL A 186 4.00 13.47 5.73
C VAL A 186 4.77 13.02 6.97
N GLY A 187 5.17 13.99 7.82
CA GLY A 187 5.76 13.75 9.13
C GLY A 187 4.72 13.28 10.15
N ALA A 188 4.17 12.07 9.96
CA ALA A 188 3.10 11.54 10.80
C ALA A 188 3.37 10.08 11.22
N LYS A 189 2.51 9.56 12.10
CA LYS A 189 2.56 8.20 12.63
C LYS A 189 1.51 7.31 11.96
N ALA A 190 1.86 6.04 11.75
CA ALA A 190 0.96 4.95 11.38
C ALA A 190 1.12 3.79 12.36
N TYR A 191 0.12 2.92 12.44
CA TYR A 191 0.09 1.78 13.33
C TYR A 191 -0.15 0.52 12.50
N HIS A 192 0.79 -0.42 12.58
CA HIS A 192 0.69 -1.70 11.90
C HIS A 192 0.16 -2.73 12.91
N LEU A 193 -1.03 -3.23 12.68
CA LEU A 193 -1.65 -4.26 13.48
C LEU A 193 -0.82 -5.55 13.39
N TRP A 194 -0.70 -6.27 14.51
CA TRP A 194 0.04 -7.50 14.56
C TRP A 194 -0.70 -8.62 13.80
N HIS A 195 0.05 -9.37 13.02
CA HIS A 195 -0.39 -10.65 12.45
C HIS A 195 0.79 -11.65 12.50
N PRO A 196 0.54 -12.97 12.47
CA PRO A 196 1.60 -13.95 12.35
C PRO A 196 2.46 -13.67 11.12
N MET A 197 3.77 -13.80 11.24
CA MET A 197 4.66 -13.79 10.09
C MET A 197 4.56 -15.13 9.36
N GLU A 198 4.45 -15.09 8.06
CA GLU A 198 4.45 -16.31 7.25
C GLU A 198 5.78 -17.03 7.38
N LYS A 199 5.70 -18.35 7.55
CA LYS A 199 6.87 -19.22 7.74
C LYS A 199 7.86 -19.18 6.58
N ASN A 200 7.41 -18.84 5.38
CA ASN A 200 8.19 -18.83 4.14
C ASN A 200 8.62 -17.42 3.67
N ARG A 201 8.46 -16.38 4.50
CA ARG A 201 8.80 -14.99 4.15
C ARG A 201 10.25 -14.80 3.67
N HIS A 202 11.16 -15.70 4.05
CA HIS A 202 12.57 -15.68 3.69
C HIS A 202 12.94 -16.71 2.63
N ARG A 203 11.96 -17.40 2.01
CA ARG A 203 12.23 -18.24 0.84
C ARG A 203 13.00 -17.41 -0.18
N LYS A 204 14.05 -18.02 -0.76
CA LYS A 204 14.91 -17.37 -1.76
C LYS A 204 14.03 -16.60 -2.73
N ARG A 205 14.28 -15.29 -2.86
CA ARG A 205 13.65 -14.48 -3.89
C ARG A 205 13.82 -15.21 -5.22
N ASP A 206 12.73 -15.39 -5.92
CA ASP A 206 12.77 -15.90 -7.28
C ASP A 206 13.77 -15.05 -8.08
N GLU A 207 14.69 -15.67 -8.78
CA GLU A 207 15.70 -14.99 -9.60
C GLU A 207 15.07 -13.98 -10.56
N ARG A 208 13.89 -14.32 -11.10
CA ARG A 208 13.09 -13.41 -11.93
C ARG A 208 12.70 -12.13 -11.22
N VAL A 209 12.28 -12.20 -9.95
CA VAL A 209 11.95 -11.01 -9.14
C VAL A 209 13.18 -10.17 -8.88
N THR A 210 14.33 -10.82 -8.71
CA THR A 210 15.62 -10.14 -8.53
C THR A 210 16.01 -9.39 -9.81
N ASP A 211 15.94 -10.03 -10.97
CA ASP A 211 16.23 -9.42 -12.28
C ASP A 211 15.31 -8.21 -12.54
N VAL A 212 13.99 -8.39 -12.40
CA VAL A 212 13.03 -7.30 -12.56
C VAL A 212 13.37 -6.13 -11.65
N THR A 213 13.73 -6.40 -10.39
CA THR A 213 14.11 -5.36 -9.42
C THR A 213 15.36 -4.59 -9.84
N GLN A 214 16.40 -5.29 -10.32
CA GLN A 214 17.64 -4.64 -10.80
C GLN A 214 17.37 -3.75 -12.01
N ARG A 215 16.50 -4.18 -12.92
CA ARG A 215 16.10 -3.38 -14.08
C ARG A 215 15.39 -2.08 -13.66
N TYR A 216 14.49 -2.13 -12.67
CA TYR A 216 13.86 -0.92 -12.11
C TYR A 216 14.86 0.00 -11.42
N ILE A 217 15.84 -0.56 -10.71
CA ILE A 217 16.93 0.23 -10.08
C ILE A 217 17.75 0.95 -11.14
N ALA A 218 18.14 0.26 -12.21
CA ALA A 218 18.92 0.83 -13.30
C ALA A 218 18.14 1.91 -14.08
N ALA A 219 16.83 1.76 -14.21
CA ALA A 219 15.96 2.71 -14.92
C ALA A 219 15.49 3.90 -14.06
N LYS A 220 15.83 3.93 -12.77
CA LYS A 220 15.43 5.01 -11.87
C LYS A 220 16.00 6.35 -12.38
N PHE A 221 15.10 7.34 -12.60
CA PHE A 221 15.37 8.65 -13.17
C PHE A 221 15.77 8.63 -14.67
N ASP A 222 15.77 7.48 -15.33
CA ASP A 222 15.87 7.37 -16.79
C ASP A 222 14.48 7.04 -17.38
N ARG A 223 13.86 8.07 -17.93
CA ARG A 223 12.48 7.97 -18.46
C ARG A 223 12.39 7.04 -19.67
N VAL A 224 13.43 7.00 -20.50
CA VAL A 224 13.42 6.16 -21.72
C VAL A 224 13.52 4.68 -21.33
N THR A 225 14.46 4.34 -20.46
CA THR A 225 14.61 2.96 -19.97
C THR A 225 13.41 2.52 -19.14
N MET A 226 12.85 3.40 -18.28
CA MET A 226 11.65 3.08 -17.52
C MET A 226 10.45 2.82 -18.43
N ALA A 227 10.24 3.63 -19.47
CA ALA A 227 9.15 3.43 -20.43
C ALA A 227 9.21 2.06 -21.12
N LYS A 228 10.41 1.58 -21.48
CA LYS A 228 10.61 0.22 -22.05
C LYS A 228 10.15 -0.86 -21.07
N ILE A 229 10.52 -0.78 -19.78
CA ILE A 229 10.09 -1.73 -18.75
C ILE A 229 8.58 -1.74 -18.61
N LEU A 230 7.93 -0.56 -18.62
CA LEU A 230 6.49 -0.43 -18.51
C LEU A 230 5.74 -0.98 -19.74
N GLN A 231 6.29 -0.85 -20.95
CA GLN A 231 5.73 -1.46 -22.16
C GLN A 231 5.79 -2.99 -22.12
N GLU A 232 6.90 -3.56 -21.65
CA GLU A 232 7.08 -5.00 -21.56
C GLU A 232 6.08 -5.66 -20.61
N LYS A 233 5.80 -5.04 -19.46
CA LYS A 233 4.83 -5.59 -18.48
C LYS A 233 3.41 -5.62 -19.03
N GLY A 234 3.04 -4.68 -19.91
CA GLY A 234 1.71 -4.61 -20.54
C GLY A 234 1.48 -5.64 -21.67
N ARG A 235 2.56 -6.26 -22.20
CA ARG A 235 2.48 -7.26 -23.30
C ARG A 235 2.18 -8.70 -22.84
N ARG A 236 2.12 -8.95 -21.55
CA ARG A 236 1.86 -10.28 -20.97
C ARG A 236 0.42 -10.41 -20.43
N LYS A 237 -0.54 -9.93 -21.21
CA LYS A 237 -1.96 -10.25 -21.01
C LYS A 237 -2.34 -11.49 -21.76
#